data_c455a5cb9d939921b1e72b1fa231fdfc
#
_entry.id   c455a5cb9d939921b1e72b1fa231fdfc
#
_cell.length_a   1.000
_cell.length_b   1.000
_cell.length_c   1.000
_cell.angle_alpha   90.00
_cell.angle_beta   90.00
_cell.angle_gamma   90.00
#
_symmetry.space_group_name_H-M   'P 1'
#
loop_
_entity.id
_entity.type
_entity.pdbx_description
1 polymer ?
#
loop_
_entity_poly.entity_id
_entity_poly.type
_entity_poly.pdbx_seq_one_letter_code
_entity_poly.pdbx_strand_id
1 'polypeptide(L)'
;MTSVRKKNLTTLGYVTIANKHEFSTGKNGFQISPRMQELMVFAGQMDCYANCHEVIDQYLDVQVSSAQIHRVTDVYGEEVGKTVNEHNILTPPTKQEALYIEADGSMLLTREEGWKEVKLGRIFKASDCIHAGEKAGWISNSQYVAHLGGHKKFTLQMEQLIDNYSHKFSKLVFITHGAPWLKNWIEDAYPGSVSILDYYHASEYLHAFAREHFKAETLKTKWIEEQEKLLMEGMVRTVVKNVRDLQSTKKEATKLIEYFEANQERMKYNEYRKIGCGIFGSGAIESAHRKVIQKRMKQSGQRWSKAGAQNMLNLRVTKCNGSWERIVALTKTEFRKAA
;
A
#
# COMPACT_ATOMS: atom_id res chain seq x y z
N MET A 1 38.33 5.12 37.33
CA MET A 1 37.33 5.39 36.29
C MET A 1 36.17 6.15 36.93
N THR A 2 36.11 7.46 36.73
CA THR A 2 35.09 8.34 37.31
C THR A 2 33.79 8.16 36.51
N SER A 3 32.75 7.60 37.16
CA SER A 3 31.42 7.45 36.54
C SER A 3 30.84 8.84 36.30
N VAL A 4 30.62 9.20 35.04
CA VAL A 4 29.94 10.43 34.68
C VAL A 4 28.48 10.32 35.07
N ARG A 5 28.09 11.02 36.14
CA ARG A 5 26.69 11.13 36.56
C ARG A 5 25.98 12.15 35.71
N LYS A 6 24.98 11.73 34.91
CA LYS A 6 24.10 12.65 34.19
C LYS A 6 22.98 13.12 35.11
N LYS A 7 22.76 14.44 35.13
CA LYS A 7 21.56 15.03 35.76
C LYS A 7 20.44 15.08 34.75
N ASN A 8 19.32 14.45 35.03
CA ASN A 8 18.10 14.51 34.22
C ASN A 8 17.05 15.35 34.90
N LEU A 9 16.45 16.28 34.20
CA LEU A 9 15.31 17.05 34.69
C LEU A 9 14.06 16.16 34.68
N THR A 10 13.35 16.13 35.80
CA THR A 10 12.08 15.44 35.98
C THR A 10 11.05 16.44 36.51
N THR A 11 9.79 16.07 36.54
CA THR A 11 8.71 16.86 37.19
C THR A 11 8.96 17.12 38.69
N LEU A 12 9.90 16.39 39.31
CA LEU A 12 10.33 16.54 40.70
C LEU A 12 11.67 17.30 40.83
N GLY A 13 12.18 17.86 39.71
CA GLY A 13 13.47 18.55 39.67
C GLY A 13 14.60 17.69 39.08
N TYR A 14 15.86 18.13 39.30
CA TYR A 14 17.02 17.41 38.76
C TYR A 14 17.32 16.15 39.57
N VAL A 15 17.22 15.00 38.95
CA VAL A 15 17.59 13.70 39.51
C VAL A 15 18.88 13.22 38.87
N THR A 16 19.84 12.80 39.71
CA THR A 16 21.09 12.20 39.22
C THR A 16 20.88 10.70 39.07
N ILE A 17 20.91 10.21 37.80
CA ILE A 17 20.75 8.79 37.52
C ILE A 17 22.12 8.20 37.16
N ALA A 18 22.50 7.13 37.82
CA ALA A 18 23.71 6.37 37.50
C ALA A 18 23.49 5.63 36.14
N ASN A 19 24.57 5.51 35.36
CA ASN A 19 24.50 4.85 34.01
C ASN A 19 24.01 3.38 34.03
N LYS A 20 23.83 2.76 35.18
CA LYS A 20 23.31 1.40 35.37
C LYS A 20 22.01 1.34 36.17
N HIS A 21 21.26 2.43 36.24
CA HIS A 21 19.98 2.42 36.94
C HIS A 21 18.94 1.65 36.13
N GLU A 22 18.03 0.92 36.79
CA GLU A 22 16.96 0.13 36.12
C GLU A 22 16.11 0.96 35.14
N PHE A 23 15.92 2.25 35.41
CA PHE A 23 15.22 3.18 34.54
C PHE A 23 16.06 3.74 33.39
N SER A 24 17.38 3.49 33.38
CA SER A 24 18.28 3.94 32.29
C SER A 24 18.73 2.81 31.36
N THR A 25 18.02 1.69 31.34
CA THR A 25 18.31 0.56 30.50
C THR A 25 17.97 0.90 29.05
N GLY A 26 18.98 1.32 28.30
CA GLY A 26 18.90 1.37 26.84
C GLY A 26 18.77 -0.03 26.25
N LYS A 27 18.03 -0.18 25.17
CA LYS A 27 17.91 -1.43 24.42
C LYS A 27 18.22 -1.21 22.95
N ASN A 28 18.55 -2.28 22.25
CA ASN A 28 18.76 -2.29 20.81
C ASN A 28 19.84 -1.29 20.32
N GLY A 29 20.89 -1.09 21.14
CA GLY A 29 21.99 -0.17 20.84
C GLY A 29 21.66 1.30 21.08
N PHE A 30 20.51 1.62 21.65
CA PHE A 30 20.12 2.99 22.00
C PHE A 30 20.09 3.17 23.53
N GLN A 31 20.65 4.28 24.01
CA GLN A 31 20.49 4.70 25.40
C GLN A 31 19.16 5.47 25.60
N ILE A 32 18.08 4.87 25.14
CA ILE A 32 16.73 5.40 25.13
C ILE A 32 15.82 4.31 25.69
N SER A 33 14.90 4.67 26.57
CA SER A 33 13.99 3.69 27.16
C SER A 33 13.14 2.98 26.11
N PRO A 34 12.75 1.71 26.29
CA PRO A 34 11.92 0.97 25.35
C PRO A 34 10.65 1.71 24.95
N ARG A 35 9.97 2.32 25.91
CA ARG A 35 8.75 3.10 25.65
C ARG A 35 9.01 4.33 24.78
N MET A 36 10.10 5.05 25.03
CA MET A 36 10.46 6.21 24.20
C MET A 36 10.84 5.76 22.77
N GLN A 37 11.55 4.64 22.62
CA GLN A 37 11.85 4.08 21.30
C GLN A 37 10.55 3.80 20.53
N GLU A 38 9.54 3.17 21.16
CA GLU A 38 8.24 2.93 20.56
C GLU A 38 7.56 4.24 20.12
N LEU A 39 7.53 5.26 20.96
CA LEU A 39 6.93 6.55 20.66
C LEU A 39 7.64 7.25 19.49
N MET A 40 8.98 7.18 19.44
CA MET A 40 9.77 7.72 18.33
C MET A 40 9.46 7.00 17.01
N VAL A 41 9.35 5.66 17.01
CA VAL A 41 8.98 4.88 15.84
C VAL A 41 7.54 5.19 15.41
N PHE A 42 6.63 5.31 16.37
CA PHE A 42 5.23 5.65 16.09
C PHE A 42 5.11 7.03 15.45
N ALA A 43 5.76 8.04 16.01
CA ALA A 43 5.79 9.38 15.43
C ALA A 43 6.47 9.38 14.04
N GLY A 44 7.67 8.77 13.93
CA GLY A 44 8.46 8.75 12.71
C GLY A 44 7.79 8.09 11.51
N GLN A 45 6.88 7.12 11.75
CA GLN A 45 6.08 6.55 10.66
C GLN A 45 4.84 7.39 10.31
N MET A 46 4.46 8.37 11.12
CA MET A 46 3.30 9.24 10.86
C MET A 46 3.66 10.45 10.02
N ASP A 47 4.78 11.12 10.34
CA ASP A 47 5.15 12.39 9.75
C ASP A 47 6.67 12.52 9.54
N CYS A 48 7.13 13.63 8.93
CA CYS A 48 8.55 13.91 8.78
C CYS A 48 9.22 14.05 10.16
N TYR A 49 10.51 13.70 10.23
CA TYR A 49 11.21 13.62 11.52
C TYR A 49 11.36 14.98 12.24
N ALA A 50 11.35 16.08 11.47
CA ALA A 50 11.36 17.43 12.05
C ALA A 50 10.06 17.72 12.80
N ASN A 51 8.90 17.45 12.20
CA ASN A 51 7.61 17.62 12.86
C ASN A 51 7.46 16.66 14.05
N CYS A 52 7.97 15.42 13.92
CA CYS A 52 7.95 14.45 15.03
C CYS A 52 8.75 14.93 16.25
N HIS A 53 9.88 15.62 16.03
CA HIS A 53 10.66 16.24 17.11
C HIS A 53 9.81 17.25 17.88
N GLU A 54 9.16 18.16 17.18
CA GLU A 54 8.30 19.19 17.80
C GLU A 54 7.13 18.59 18.57
N VAL A 55 6.47 17.56 18.00
CA VAL A 55 5.36 16.87 18.66
C VAL A 55 5.80 16.16 19.94
N ILE A 56 6.95 15.48 19.92
CA ILE A 56 7.48 14.79 21.10
C ILE A 56 7.85 15.80 22.21
N ASP A 57 8.50 16.89 21.83
CA ASP A 57 8.86 17.96 22.76
C ASP A 57 7.60 18.57 23.40
N GLN A 58 6.62 18.96 22.56
CA GLN A 58 5.39 19.59 23.03
C GLN A 58 4.53 18.72 23.96
N TYR A 59 4.42 17.41 23.67
CA TYR A 59 3.54 16.52 24.44
C TYR A 59 4.23 15.85 25.64
N LEU A 60 5.54 15.65 25.57
CA LEU A 60 6.26 14.86 26.59
C LEU A 60 7.32 15.66 27.34
N ASP A 61 7.54 16.92 26.96
CA ASP A 61 8.64 17.76 27.51
C ASP A 61 10.00 17.03 27.46
N VAL A 62 10.25 16.33 26.32
CA VAL A 62 11.45 15.53 26.09
C VAL A 62 12.09 15.93 24.78
N GLN A 63 13.29 16.46 24.85
CA GLN A 63 14.06 16.86 23.68
C GLN A 63 14.77 15.65 23.05
N VAL A 64 14.32 15.27 21.88
CA VAL A 64 14.95 14.25 21.01
C VAL A 64 15.23 14.87 19.66
N SER A 65 16.39 14.65 19.09
CA SER A 65 16.67 15.20 17.75
C SER A 65 15.94 14.42 16.65
N SER A 66 15.59 15.09 15.57
CA SER A 66 15.04 14.44 14.36
C SER A 66 15.96 13.32 13.82
N ALA A 67 17.28 13.48 13.98
CA ALA A 67 18.26 12.45 13.61
C ALA A 67 18.18 11.21 14.52
N GLN A 68 17.88 11.38 15.81
CA GLN A 68 17.64 10.23 16.70
C GLN A 68 16.34 9.50 16.36
N ILE A 69 15.26 10.26 16.11
CA ILE A 69 13.98 9.68 15.67
C ILE A 69 14.18 8.87 14.39
N HIS A 70 14.91 9.43 13.42
CA HIS A 70 15.22 8.72 12.17
C HIS A 70 15.95 7.41 12.43
N ARG A 71 17.06 7.43 13.19
CA ARG A 71 17.86 6.23 13.46
C ARG A 71 17.07 5.14 14.16
N VAL A 72 16.28 5.49 15.17
CA VAL A 72 15.44 4.52 15.89
C VAL A 72 14.38 3.96 14.95
N THR A 73 13.68 4.82 14.21
CA THR A 73 12.65 4.42 13.23
C THR A 73 13.20 3.47 12.17
N ASP A 74 14.38 3.77 11.63
CA ASP A 74 15.01 2.97 10.57
C ASP A 74 15.37 1.56 11.06
N VAL A 75 15.96 1.45 12.25
CA VAL A 75 16.33 0.16 12.85
C VAL A 75 15.10 -0.73 13.12
N TYR A 76 14.02 -0.15 13.66
CA TYR A 76 12.79 -0.90 13.89
C TYR A 76 12.07 -1.28 12.58
N GLY A 77 12.17 -0.41 11.56
CA GLY A 77 11.64 -0.69 10.22
C GLY A 77 12.36 -1.85 9.53
N GLU A 78 13.68 -1.94 9.69
CA GLU A 78 14.47 -3.08 9.22
C GLU A 78 14.06 -4.36 9.95
N GLU A 79 14.01 -4.33 11.28
CA GLU A 79 13.74 -5.51 12.08
C GLU A 79 12.33 -6.06 11.87
N VAL A 80 11.30 -5.22 11.90
CA VAL A 80 9.94 -5.66 11.66
C VAL A 80 9.74 -6.19 10.23
N GLY A 81 10.56 -5.75 9.29
CA GLY A 81 10.53 -6.21 7.89
C GLY A 81 10.95 -7.67 7.70
N LYS A 82 11.68 -8.27 8.66
CA LYS A 82 12.10 -9.67 8.59
C LYS A 82 10.93 -10.64 8.72
N THR A 83 9.84 -10.22 9.36
CA THR A 83 8.67 -11.05 9.68
C THR A 83 7.34 -10.39 9.27
N VAL A 84 7.32 -9.61 8.18
CA VAL A 84 6.15 -8.77 7.78
C VAL A 84 4.85 -9.57 7.68
N ASN A 85 4.90 -10.82 7.24
CA ASN A 85 3.71 -11.62 6.94
C ASN A 85 3.31 -12.63 8.02
N GLU A 86 3.99 -12.64 9.18
CA GLU A 86 3.72 -13.67 10.22
C GLU A 86 2.45 -13.42 11.04
N HIS A 87 1.91 -12.20 11.02
CA HIS A 87 0.73 -11.84 11.80
C HIS A 87 -0.42 -11.37 10.91
N ASN A 88 -1.37 -12.24 10.72
CA ASN A 88 -2.55 -12.01 9.90
C ASN A 88 -3.77 -11.73 10.78
N ILE A 89 -4.46 -10.62 10.52
CA ILE A 89 -5.56 -10.13 11.35
C ILE A 89 -6.93 -10.23 10.65
N LEU A 90 -6.98 -10.71 9.40
CA LEU A 90 -8.29 -10.97 8.79
C LEU A 90 -8.95 -12.14 9.53
N THR A 91 -10.07 -11.85 10.18
CA THR A 91 -10.89 -12.91 10.75
C THR A 91 -11.40 -13.83 9.64
N PRO A 92 -11.35 -15.16 9.83
CA PRO A 92 -11.93 -16.09 8.86
C PRO A 92 -13.37 -15.71 8.53
N PRO A 93 -13.83 -15.94 7.29
CA PRO A 93 -15.19 -15.69 6.92
C PRO A 93 -16.16 -16.62 7.67
N THR A 94 -17.30 -16.09 8.07
CA THR A 94 -18.37 -16.89 8.70
C THR A 94 -19.26 -17.59 7.68
N LYS A 95 -19.17 -17.19 6.41
CA LYS A 95 -19.92 -17.74 5.25
C LYS A 95 -18.97 -17.90 4.09
N GLN A 96 -19.36 -18.69 3.10
CA GLN A 96 -18.64 -18.73 1.82
C GLN A 96 -18.72 -17.37 1.14
N GLU A 97 -17.59 -16.68 1.04
CA GLU A 97 -17.49 -15.36 0.42
C GLU A 97 -16.23 -15.24 -0.45
N ALA A 98 -16.12 -14.15 -1.20
CA ALA A 98 -14.96 -13.84 -2.02
C ALA A 98 -13.89 -13.08 -1.23
N LEU A 99 -12.61 -13.42 -1.49
CA LEU A 99 -11.46 -12.63 -1.11
C LEU A 99 -11.04 -11.78 -2.32
N TYR A 100 -10.97 -10.48 -2.13
CA TYR A 100 -10.49 -9.54 -3.11
C TYR A 100 -9.01 -9.27 -2.92
N ILE A 101 -8.27 -9.27 -4.02
CA ILE A 101 -6.84 -9.02 -4.09
C ILE A 101 -6.61 -7.91 -5.10
N GLU A 102 -5.98 -6.83 -4.68
CA GLU A 102 -5.58 -5.73 -5.53
C GLU A 102 -4.08 -5.52 -5.47
N ALA A 103 -3.49 -5.17 -6.59
CA ALA A 103 -2.08 -4.84 -6.69
C ALA A 103 -1.85 -3.72 -7.71
N ASP A 104 -1.07 -2.73 -7.29
CA ASP A 104 -0.72 -1.59 -8.14
C ASP A 104 0.65 -1.03 -7.76
N GLY A 105 1.24 -0.23 -8.65
CA GLY A 105 2.53 0.41 -8.47
C GLY A 105 2.44 1.92 -8.35
N SER A 106 3.36 2.53 -7.60
CA SER A 106 3.55 3.96 -7.63
C SER A 106 5.01 4.37 -7.47
N MET A 107 5.40 5.47 -8.12
CA MET A 107 6.78 5.91 -8.14
C MET A 107 7.16 6.64 -6.84
N LEU A 108 8.36 6.34 -6.33
CA LEU A 108 9.00 7.00 -5.19
C LEU A 108 10.40 7.48 -5.59
N LEU A 109 10.78 8.70 -5.20
CA LEU A 109 12.09 9.24 -5.51
C LEU A 109 13.12 8.72 -4.51
N THR A 110 14.11 7.96 -5.02
CA THR A 110 15.25 7.47 -4.25
C THR A 110 16.52 8.29 -4.54
N ARG A 111 17.46 8.29 -3.58
CA ARG A 111 18.72 9.03 -3.71
C ARG A 111 19.69 8.31 -4.65
N GLU A 112 19.71 6.98 -4.58
CA GLU A 112 20.67 6.15 -5.30
C GLU A 112 20.30 5.89 -6.77
N GLU A 113 18.97 5.76 -7.05
CA GLU A 113 18.55 5.28 -8.37
C GLU A 113 17.43 6.13 -9.00
N GLY A 114 17.15 7.32 -8.44
CA GLY A 114 16.07 8.18 -8.93
C GLY A 114 14.68 7.59 -8.67
N TRP A 115 13.78 7.71 -9.62
CA TRP A 115 12.42 7.21 -9.49
C TRP A 115 12.37 5.67 -9.51
N LYS A 116 11.85 5.08 -8.43
CA LYS A 116 11.65 3.64 -8.26
C LYS A 116 10.20 3.33 -7.96
N GLU A 117 9.74 2.23 -8.53
CA GLU A 117 8.39 1.76 -8.29
C GLU A 117 8.28 1.07 -6.92
N VAL A 118 7.32 1.52 -6.12
CA VAL A 118 6.81 0.81 -4.96
C VAL A 118 5.59 0.02 -5.39
N LYS A 119 5.62 -1.28 -5.20
CA LYS A 119 4.47 -2.16 -5.40
C LYS A 119 3.68 -2.26 -4.11
N LEU A 120 2.38 -2.06 -4.20
CA LEU A 120 1.44 -2.17 -3.08
C LEU A 120 0.40 -3.22 -3.42
N GLY A 121 0.21 -4.15 -2.50
CA GLY A 121 -0.87 -5.12 -2.53
C GLY A 121 -1.84 -4.89 -1.39
N ARG A 122 -3.10 -5.21 -1.63
CA ARG A 122 -4.18 -5.12 -0.66
C ARG A 122 -5.06 -6.36 -0.79
N ILE A 123 -5.42 -6.97 0.34
CA ILE A 123 -6.46 -7.99 0.38
C ILE A 123 -7.57 -7.58 1.35
N PHE A 124 -8.81 -7.95 1.04
CA PHE A 124 -9.99 -7.70 1.88
C PHE A 124 -11.12 -8.67 1.53
N LYS A 125 -12.02 -8.90 2.48
CA LYS A 125 -13.20 -9.77 2.28
C LYS A 125 -14.33 -9.01 1.62
N ALA A 126 -15.18 -9.70 0.89
CA ALA A 126 -16.40 -9.10 0.34
C ALA A 126 -17.28 -8.47 1.44
N SER A 127 -17.36 -9.10 2.62
CA SER A 127 -18.10 -8.59 3.77
C SER A 127 -17.51 -7.34 4.43
N ASP A 128 -16.24 -7.02 4.16
CA ASP A 128 -15.60 -5.79 4.64
C ASP A 128 -15.97 -4.56 3.78
N CYS A 129 -16.63 -4.77 2.63
CA CYS A 129 -17.10 -3.69 1.77
C CYS A 129 -18.42 -3.13 2.30
N ILE A 130 -18.40 -1.88 2.72
CA ILE A 130 -19.58 -1.18 3.24
C ILE A 130 -20.03 -0.15 2.20
N HIS A 131 -21.25 -0.31 1.72
CA HIS A 131 -21.88 0.62 0.77
C HIS A 131 -22.68 1.66 1.55
N ALA A 132 -22.40 2.94 1.32
CA ALA A 132 -23.10 4.07 1.94
C ALA A 132 -24.00 4.81 0.95
N GLY A 133 -24.40 4.16 -0.15
CA GLY A 133 -25.19 4.69 -1.26
C GLY A 133 -24.66 4.22 -2.60
N GLU A 134 -25.20 4.71 -3.70
CA GLU A 134 -24.85 4.25 -5.06
C GLU A 134 -23.39 4.52 -5.47
N LYS A 135 -22.78 5.59 -4.93
CA LYS A 135 -21.43 6.05 -5.32
C LYS A 135 -20.48 6.20 -4.14
N ALA A 136 -20.89 5.83 -2.94
CA ALA A 136 -20.08 5.97 -1.74
C ALA A 136 -19.94 4.64 -1.01
N GLY A 137 -18.72 4.33 -0.58
CA GLY A 137 -18.44 3.12 0.20
C GLY A 137 -17.00 3.14 0.73
N TRP A 138 -16.75 2.27 1.68
CA TRP A 138 -15.38 2.06 2.19
C TRP A 138 -15.18 0.58 2.54
N ILE A 139 -13.92 0.22 2.66
CA ILE A 139 -13.52 -1.12 3.10
C ILE A 139 -13.08 -1.02 4.56
N SER A 140 -13.79 -1.68 5.44
CA SER A 140 -13.63 -1.59 6.90
C SER A 140 -12.36 -2.24 7.39
N ASN A 141 -11.95 -3.35 6.77
CA ASN A 141 -10.72 -4.06 7.11
C ASN A 141 -9.95 -4.49 5.87
N SER A 142 -8.62 -4.46 5.95
CA SER A 142 -7.73 -4.85 4.87
C SER A 142 -6.36 -5.23 5.39
N GLN A 143 -5.66 -6.08 4.64
CA GLN A 143 -4.25 -6.35 4.86
C GLN A 143 -3.44 -5.85 3.66
N TYR A 144 -2.24 -5.39 3.92
CA TYR A 144 -1.37 -4.75 2.94
C TYR A 144 0.00 -5.42 2.89
N VAL A 145 0.59 -5.42 1.70
CA VAL A 145 2.00 -5.74 1.44
C VAL A 145 2.58 -4.60 0.61
N ALA A 146 3.78 -4.14 0.92
CA ALA A 146 4.46 -3.13 0.13
C ALA A 146 5.93 -3.46 -0.07
N HIS A 147 6.42 -3.35 -1.30
CA HIS A 147 7.81 -3.62 -1.65
C HIS A 147 8.35 -2.57 -2.62
N LEU A 148 9.55 -2.05 -2.34
CA LEU A 148 10.27 -1.15 -3.23
C LEU A 148 11.12 -1.96 -4.21
N GLY A 149 10.83 -1.85 -5.52
CA GLY A 149 11.62 -2.46 -6.58
C GLY A 149 10.97 -3.63 -7.29
N GLY A 150 11.74 -4.70 -7.56
CA GLY A 150 11.32 -5.80 -8.44
C GLY A 150 10.07 -6.56 -7.96
N HIS A 151 9.31 -7.12 -8.91
CA HIS A 151 8.04 -7.80 -8.61
C HIS A 151 8.21 -9.13 -7.88
N LYS A 152 9.31 -9.87 -8.08
CA LYS A 152 9.50 -11.23 -7.52
C LYS A 152 9.36 -11.29 -6.00
N LYS A 153 9.96 -10.35 -5.27
CA LYS A 153 9.81 -10.30 -3.81
C LYS A 153 8.41 -9.88 -3.39
N PHE A 154 7.81 -8.98 -4.15
CA PHE A 154 6.45 -8.53 -3.91
C PHE A 154 5.44 -9.68 -4.11
N THR A 155 5.52 -10.42 -5.23
CA THR A 155 4.62 -11.56 -5.48
C THR A 155 4.77 -12.63 -4.42
N LEU A 156 6.00 -12.99 -4.04
CA LEU A 156 6.24 -13.94 -2.95
C LEU A 156 5.57 -13.51 -1.62
N GLN A 157 5.68 -12.24 -1.27
CA GLN A 157 5.03 -11.72 -0.06
C GLN A 157 3.50 -11.71 -0.18
N MET A 158 2.97 -11.42 -1.37
CA MET A 158 1.53 -11.49 -1.64
C MET A 158 1.02 -12.93 -1.57
N GLU A 159 1.73 -13.89 -2.16
CA GLU A 159 1.41 -15.31 -2.10
C GLU A 159 1.33 -15.79 -0.65
N GLN A 160 2.36 -15.51 0.15
CA GLN A 160 2.33 -15.84 1.59
C GLN A 160 1.11 -15.25 2.30
N LEU A 161 0.73 -14.00 1.97
CA LEU A 161 -0.45 -13.38 2.56
C LEU A 161 -1.75 -14.02 2.07
N ILE A 162 -1.88 -14.26 0.77
CA ILE A 162 -3.09 -14.85 0.16
C ILE A 162 -3.28 -16.28 0.64
N ASP A 163 -2.22 -17.09 0.68
CA ASP A 163 -2.29 -18.52 1.02
C ASP A 163 -2.71 -18.76 2.47
N ASN A 164 -2.41 -17.84 3.37
CA ASN A 164 -2.92 -17.89 4.73
C ASN A 164 -4.47 -17.87 4.81
N TYR A 165 -5.12 -17.41 3.75
CA TYR A 165 -6.58 -17.22 3.71
C TYR A 165 -7.27 -17.98 2.58
N SER A 166 -6.61 -18.23 1.46
CA SER A 166 -7.21 -18.71 0.20
C SER A 166 -8.14 -19.91 0.41
N HIS A 167 -7.75 -20.89 1.24
CA HIS A 167 -8.52 -22.08 1.55
C HIS A 167 -9.83 -21.83 2.33
N LYS A 168 -10.04 -20.62 2.85
CA LYS A 168 -11.23 -20.22 3.63
C LYS A 168 -12.27 -19.49 2.79
N PHE A 169 -11.95 -19.17 1.53
CA PHE A 169 -12.81 -18.39 0.66
C PHE A 169 -13.30 -19.22 -0.53
N SER A 170 -14.51 -18.92 -0.98
CA SER A 170 -15.11 -19.62 -2.11
C SER A 170 -14.54 -19.18 -3.46
N LYS A 171 -14.03 -17.95 -3.54
CA LYS A 171 -13.44 -17.36 -4.73
C LYS A 171 -12.32 -16.39 -4.37
N LEU A 172 -11.27 -16.38 -5.19
CA LEU A 172 -10.27 -15.34 -5.22
C LEU A 172 -10.57 -14.40 -6.39
N VAL A 173 -10.64 -13.11 -6.13
CA VAL A 173 -10.94 -12.06 -7.13
C VAL A 173 -9.78 -11.09 -7.17
N PHE A 174 -9.05 -11.09 -8.26
CA PHE A 174 -7.94 -10.17 -8.50
C PHE A 174 -8.40 -8.99 -9.35
N ILE A 175 -8.15 -7.77 -8.88
CA ILE A 175 -8.38 -6.53 -9.62
C ILE A 175 -7.02 -5.87 -9.82
N THR A 176 -6.57 -5.81 -11.07
CA THR A 176 -5.25 -5.25 -11.40
C THR A 176 -5.28 -4.50 -12.73
N HIS A 177 -4.31 -3.61 -12.91
CA HIS A 177 -4.08 -2.99 -14.21
C HIS A 177 -3.50 -4.01 -15.23
N GLY A 178 -3.32 -3.59 -16.48
CA GLY A 178 -2.93 -4.47 -17.60
C GLY A 178 -1.44 -4.81 -17.68
N ALA A 179 -0.65 -4.71 -16.61
CA ALA A 179 0.76 -5.07 -16.66
C ALA A 179 0.93 -6.59 -16.88
N PRO A 180 1.75 -7.01 -17.88
CA PRO A 180 1.90 -8.43 -18.22
C PRO A 180 2.37 -9.29 -17.05
N TRP A 181 3.27 -8.79 -16.18
CA TRP A 181 3.78 -9.55 -15.05
C TRP A 181 2.70 -9.89 -14.01
N LEU A 182 1.69 -9.00 -13.82
CA LEU A 182 0.54 -9.27 -12.94
C LEU A 182 -0.34 -10.35 -13.52
N LYS A 183 -0.65 -10.26 -14.81
CA LYS A 183 -1.45 -11.27 -15.50
C LYS A 183 -0.79 -12.65 -15.40
N ASN A 184 0.49 -12.75 -15.79
CA ASN A 184 1.24 -14.01 -15.73
C ASN A 184 1.30 -14.56 -14.31
N TRP A 185 1.60 -13.72 -13.32
CA TRP A 185 1.63 -14.14 -11.92
C TRP A 185 0.27 -14.74 -11.46
N ILE A 186 -0.84 -14.09 -11.80
CA ILE A 186 -2.17 -14.57 -11.40
C ILE A 186 -2.51 -15.90 -12.09
N GLU A 187 -2.22 -15.99 -13.39
CA GLU A 187 -2.49 -17.20 -14.17
C GLU A 187 -1.65 -18.40 -13.69
N ASP A 188 -0.38 -18.15 -13.32
CA ASP A 188 0.54 -19.18 -12.86
C ASP A 188 0.25 -19.63 -11.41
N ALA A 189 0.08 -18.67 -10.49
CA ALA A 189 -0.04 -18.96 -9.07
C ALA A 189 -1.48 -19.29 -8.62
N TYR A 190 -2.49 -18.71 -9.28
CA TYR A 190 -3.90 -18.85 -8.89
C TYR A 190 -4.80 -19.21 -10.08
N PRO A 191 -4.55 -20.36 -10.75
CA PRO A 191 -5.37 -20.79 -11.88
C PRO A 191 -6.82 -21.00 -11.42
N GLY A 192 -7.77 -20.48 -12.19
CA GLY A 192 -9.20 -20.56 -11.86
C GLY A 192 -9.72 -19.44 -10.95
N SER A 193 -8.87 -18.52 -10.53
CA SER A 193 -9.32 -17.27 -9.89
C SER A 193 -10.02 -16.35 -10.89
N VAL A 194 -10.84 -15.42 -10.37
CA VAL A 194 -11.44 -14.36 -11.19
C VAL A 194 -10.41 -13.24 -11.35
N SER A 195 -9.97 -13.00 -12.57
CA SER A 195 -9.04 -11.92 -12.90
C SER A 195 -9.78 -10.78 -13.59
N ILE A 196 -9.82 -9.61 -12.99
CA ILE A 196 -10.51 -8.41 -13.46
C ILE A 196 -9.47 -7.37 -13.88
N LEU A 197 -9.62 -6.86 -15.11
CA LEU A 197 -8.91 -5.65 -15.49
C LEU A 197 -9.61 -4.46 -14.84
N ASP A 198 -8.84 -3.62 -14.17
CA ASP A 198 -9.37 -2.40 -13.55
C ASP A 198 -10.16 -1.56 -14.56
N TYR A 199 -11.43 -1.31 -14.22
CA TYR A 199 -12.36 -0.56 -15.06
C TYR A 199 -11.89 0.88 -15.32
N TYR A 200 -11.35 1.55 -14.29
CA TYR A 200 -10.93 2.94 -14.43
C TYR A 200 -9.74 3.06 -15.38
N HIS A 201 -8.77 2.14 -15.30
CA HIS A 201 -7.67 2.09 -16.25
C HIS A 201 -8.16 1.76 -17.67
N ALA A 202 -9.16 0.90 -17.84
CA ALA A 202 -9.75 0.67 -19.15
C ALA A 202 -10.46 1.93 -19.69
N SER A 203 -11.21 2.63 -18.85
CA SER A 203 -11.89 3.88 -19.22
C SER A 203 -10.91 5.00 -19.59
N GLU A 204 -9.73 5.09 -18.94
CA GLU A 204 -8.67 6.05 -19.29
C GLU A 204 -8.24 5.95 -20.76
N TYR A 205 -8.18 4.74 -21.32
CA TYR A 205 -7.89 4.55 -22.75
C TYR A 205 -8.99 5.11 -23.67
N LEU A 206 -10.26 4.96 -23.27
CA LEU A 206 -11.39 5.56 -23.99
C LEU A 206 -11.28 7.09 -23.99
N HIS A 207 -11.04 7.67 -22.81
CA HIS A 207 -10.87 9.12 -22.65
C HIS A 207 -9.66 9.66 -23.41
N ALA A 208 -8.52 8.96 -23.39
CA ALA A 208 -7.32 9.36 -24.12
C ALA A 208 -7.57 9.36 -25.63
N PHE A 209 -8.17 8.32 -26.18
CA PHE A 209 -8.54 8.24 -27.57
C PHE A 209 -9.54 9.33 -27.97
N ALA A 210 -10.61 9.49 -27.22
CA ALA A 210 -11.65 10.48 -27.52
C ALA A 210 -11.11 11.92 -27.51
N ARG A 211 -10.18 12.25 -26.61
CA ARG A 211 -9.52 13.55 -26.53
C ARG A 211 -8.73 13.88 -27.80
N GLU A 212 -8.09 12.89 -28.39
CA GLU A 212 -7.30 13.10 -29.61
C GLU A 212 -8.13 13.06 -30.90
N HIS A 213 -9.23 12.29 -30.90
CA HIS A 213 -10.05 12.07 -32.08
C HIS A 213 -11.12 13.16 -32.31
N PHE A 214 -11.86 13.52 -31.23
CA PHE A 214 -12.97 14.46 -31.32
C PHE A 214 -12.55 15.90 -30.96
N LYS A 215 -12.89 16.85 -31.86
CA LYS A 215 -12.65 18.29 -31.60
C LYS A 215 -13.78 18.91 -30.77
N ALA A 216 -15.02 18.50 -30.96
CA ALA A 216 -16.17 19.03 -30.23
C ALA A 216 -16.38 18.28 -28.93
N GLU A 217 -16.48 19.01 -27.83
CA GLU A 217 -16.64 18.45 -26.48
C GLU A 217 -17.91 17.59 -26.35
N THR A 218 -19.02 18.05 -26.97
CA THR A 218 -20.31 17.35 -26.96
C THR A 218 -20.22 15.98 -27.64
N LEU A 219 -19.52 15.88 -28.77
CA LEU A 219 -19.33 14.62 -29.47
C LEU A 219 -18.41 13.67 -28.68
N LYS A 220 -17.36 14.22 -28.07
CA LYS A 220 -16.45 13.48 -27.22
C LYS A 220 -17.17 12.85 -26.04
N THR A 221 -17.92 13.66 -25.27
CA THR A 221 -18.67 13.19 -24.10
C THR A 221 -19.67 12.11 -24.47
N LYS A 222 -20.49 12.35 -25.49
CA LYS A 222 -21.49 11.38 -25.96
C LYS A 222 -20.84 10.05 -26.36
N TRP A 223 -19.74 10.10 -27.12
CA TRP A 223 -19.04 8.88 -27.55
C TRP A 223 -18.48 8.11 -26.35
N ILE A 224 -17.85 8.79 -25.37
CA ILE A 224 -17.33 8.17 -24.17
C ILE A 224 -18.44 7.46 -23.39
N GLU A 225 -19.55 8.15 -23.13
CA GLU A 225 -20.70 7.58 -22.41
C GLU A 225 -21.26 6.33 -23.10
N GLU A 226 -21.35 6.33 -24.44
CA GLU A 226 -21.77 5.17 -25.21
C GLU A 226 -20.79 4.00 -25.08
N GLN A 227 -19.47 4.26 -25.18
CA GLN A 227 -18.46 3.20 -25.06
C GLN A 227 -18.34 2.67 -23.61
N GLU A 228 -18.43 3.53 -22.62
CA GLU A 228 -18.45 3.11 -21.20
C GLU A 228 -19.65 2.22 -20.89
N LYS A 229 -20.82 2.53 -21.45
CA LYS A 229 -22.00 1.68 -21.33
C LYS A 229 -21.76 0.30 -21.94
N LEU A 230 -21.24 0.23 -23.16
CA LEU A 230 -20.88 -1.04 -23.82
C LEU A 230 -19.85 -1.82 -23.03
N LEU A 231 -18.84 -1.13 -22.48
CA LEU A 231 -17.81 -1.73 -21.65
C LEU A 231 -18.41 -2.35 -20.38
N MET A 232 -19.33 -1.63 -19.72
CA MET A 232 -20.05 -2.11 -18.54
C MET A 232 -20.97 -3.30 -18.80
N GLU A 233 -21.44 -3.44 -20.04
CA GLU A 233 -22.22 -4.59 -20.52
C GLU A 233 -21.34 -5.77 -20.97
N GLY A 234 -20.00 -5.63 -20.87
CA GLY A 234 -19.04 -6.66 -21.27
C GLY A 234 -18.86 -6.75 -22.80
N MET A 235 -19.32 -5.76 -23.56
CA MET A 235 -19.31 -5.75 -25.03
C MET A 235 -17.99 -5.19 -25.58
N VAL A 236 -16.86 -5.66 -25.09
CA VAL A 236 -15.50 -5.17 -25.42
C VAL A 236 -15.23 -5.21 -26.93
N ARG A 237 -15.63 -6.29 -27.59
CA ARG A 237 -15.44 -6.45 -29.04
C ARG A 237 -16.17 -5.38 -29.86
N THR A 238 -17.35 -4.96 -29.38
CA THR A 238 -18.12 -3.86 -30.00
C THR A 238 -17.39 -2.53 -29.82
N VAL A 239 -16.83 -2.27 -28.63
CA VAL A 239 -16.02 -1.06 -28.40
C VAL A 239 -14.82 -1.02 -29.33
N VAL A 240 -14.06 -2.11 -29.44
CA VAL A 240 -12.91 -2.21 -30.37
C VAL A 240 -13.35 -1.97 -31.82
N LYS A 241 -14.47 -2.58 -32.22
CA LYS A 241 -15.04 -2.35 -33.59
C LYS A 241 -15.38 -0.88 -33.82
N ASN A 242 -16.08 -0.24 -32.89
CA ASN A 242 -16.44 1.18 -32.97
C ASN A 242 -15.21 2.09 -33.16
N VAL A 243 -14.10 1.79 -32.45
CA VAL A 243 -12.83 2.53 -32.60
C VAL A 243 -12.24 2.31 -34.00
N ARG A 244 -12.27 1.08 -34.51
CA ARG A 244 -11.78 0.76 -35.88
C ARG A 244 -12.62 1.44 -36.98
N ASP A 245 -13.92 1.46 -36.80
CA ASP A 245 -14.86 2.06 -37.77
C ASP A 245 -14.64 3.58 -37.91
N LEU A 246 -14.08 4.25 -36.88
CA LEU A 246 -13.68 5.65 -36.97
C LEU A 246 -12.42 5.90 -37.81
N GLN A 247 -11.73 4.85 -38.24
CA GLN A 247 -10.54 4.91 -39.11
C GLN A 247 -9.46 5.90 -38.63
N SER A 248 -9.30 6.03 -37.32
CA SER A 248 -8.36 6.97 -36.72
C SER A 248 -6.91 6.50 -36.92
N THR A 249 -6.08 7.37 -37.47
CA THR A 249 -4.62 7.15 -37.61
C THR A 249 -3.85 7.54 -36.34
N LYS A 250 -4.55 7.96 -35.29
CA LYS A 250 -3.94 8.40 -34.04
C LYS A 250 -3.35 7.23 -33.27
N LYS A 251 -2.21 7.47 -32.63
CA LYS A 251 -1.51 6.47 -31.82
C LYS A 251 -2.38 5.92 -30.67
N GLU A 252 -3.24 6.75 -30.11
CA GLU A 252 -4.13 6.33 -29.01
C GLU A 252 -5.21 5.33 -29.47
N ALA A 253 -5.61 5.34 -30.74
CA ALA A 253 -6.50 4.31 -31.31
C ALA A 253 -5.82 2.92 -31.27
N THR A 254 -4.58 2.84 -31.76
CA THR A 254 -3.80 1.59 -31.76
C THR A 254 -3.58 1.07 -30.33
N LYS A 255 -3.18 1.94 -29.43
CA LYS A 255 -2.97 1.57 -28.02
C LYS A 255 -4.25 1.03 -27.36
N LEU A 256 -5.39 1.69 -27.58
CA LEU A 256 -6.67 1.24 -27.05
C LEU A 256 -7.04 -0.15 -27.57
N ILE A 257 -6.95 -0.33 -28.90
CA ILE A 257 -7.29 -1.61 -29.55
C ILE A 257 -6.42 -2.73 -29.01
N GLU A 258 -5.09 -2.56 -29.02
CA GLU A 258 -4.13 -3.55 -28.53
C GLU A 258 -4.37 -3.89 -27.05
N TYR A 259 -4.59 -2.87 -26.22
CA TYR A 259 -4.84 -3.06 -24.80
C TYR A 259 -6.12 -3.82 -24.51
N PHE A 260 -7.21 -3.47 -25.22
CA PHE A 260 -8.51 -4.13 -25.04
C PHE A 260 -8.50 -5.56 -25.55
N GLU A 261 -7.88 -5.81 -26.70
CA GLU A 261 -7.76 -7.17 -27.26
C GLU A 261 -6.90 -8.09 -26.37
N ALA A 262 -5.79 -7.57 -25.81
CA ALA A 262 -4.93 -8.32 -24.91
C ALA A 262 -5.60 -8.66 -23.55
N ASN A 263 -6.64 -7.91 -23.16
CA ASN A 263 -7.28 -8.04 -21.85
C ASN A 263 -8.78 -8.37 -21.92
N GLN A 264 -9.35 -8.66 -23.07
CA GLN A 264 -10.80 -8.82 -23.24
C GLN A 264 -11.46 -9.83 -22.30
N GLU A 265 -10.76 -10.93 -21.96
CA GLU A 265 -11.26 -11.96 -21.06
C GLU A 265 -11.38 -11.50 -19.59
N ARG A 266 -10.70 -10.40 -19.26
CA ARG A 266 -10.69 -9.78 -17.94
C ARG A 266 -11.64 -8.57 -17.83
N MET A 267 -12.50 -8.33 -18.83
CA MET A 267 -13.35 -7.14 -18.93
C MET A 267 -14.85 -7.49 -18.97
N LYS A 268 -15.25 -8.58 -18.29
CA LYS A 268 -16.66 -9.04 -18.21
C LYS A 268 -17.38 -8.34 -17.04
N TYR A 269 -17.44 -7.00 -17.04
CA TYR A 269 -17.89 -6.22 -15.88
C TYR A 269 -19.35 -6.47 -15.52
N ASN A 270 -20.22 -6.83 -16.46
CA ASN A 270 -21.60 -7.26 -16.22
C ASN A 270 -21.70 -8.53 -15.37
N GLU A 271 -20.71 -9.43 -15.43
CA GLU A 271 -20.63 -10.64 -14.60
C GLU A 271 -19.98 -10.32 -13.26
N TYR A 272 -18.92 -9.49 -13.25
CA TYR A 272 -18.16 -9.17 -12.04
C TYR A 272 -18.97 -8.42 -10.99
N ARG A 273 -19.94 -7.60 -11.39
CA ARG A 273 -20.90 -6.95 -10.50
C ARG A 273 -21.69 -7.92 -9.63
N LYS A 274 -21.78 -9.18 -10.01
CA LYS A 274 -22.55 -10.24 -9.29
C LYS A 274 -21.67 -11.06 -8.36
N ILE A 275 -20.36 -10.78 -8.32
CA ILE A 275 -19.40 -11.52 -7.50
C ILE A 275 -19.14 -10.73 -6.22
N GLY A 276 -19.31 -11.38 -5.06
CA GLY A 276 -18.99 -10.82 -3.75
C GLY A 276 -19.65 -9.46 -3.51
N CYS A 277 -18.86 -8.41 -3.32
CA CYS A 277 -19.35 -7.03 -3.15
C CYS A 277 -19.45 -6.22 -4.46
N GLY A 278 -19.19 -6.87 -5.61
CA GLY A 278 -19.37 -6.24 -6.92
C GLY A 278 -18.33 -5.20 -7.33
N ILE A 279 -17.20 -5.11 -6.61
CA ILE A 279 -16.10 -4.20 -6.95
C ILE A 279 -15.34 -4.74 -8.17
N PHE A 280 -15.04 -3.85 -9.13
CA PHE A 280 -14.29 -4.15 -10.36
C PHE A 280 -13.32 -3.04 -10.77
N GLY A 281 -13.07 -2.06 -9.90
CA GLY A 281 -12.16 -0.94 -10.17
C GLY A 281 -11.23 -0.64 -9.00
N SER A 282 -10.16 0.10 -9.29
CA SER A 282 -9.00 0.37 -8.44
C SER A 282 -9.21 1.33 -7.26
N GLY A 283 -10.41 1.83 -7.04
CA GLY A 283 -10.65 2.83 -5.97
C GLY A 283 -10.13 2.41 -4.60
N ALA A 284 -10.14 1.10 -4.32
CA ALA A 284 -9.66 0.56 -3.06
C ALA A 284 -8.12 0.60 -2.98
N ILE A 285 -7.38 0.19 -4.01
CA ILE A 285 -5.91 0.23 -4.01
C ILE A 285 -5.38 1.67 -4.11
N GLU A 286 -6.08 2.58 -4.81
CA GLU A 286 -5.74 4.01 -4.81
C GLU A 286 -5.83 4.62 -3.41
N SER A 287 -6.90 4.30 -2.67
CA SER A 287 -7.05 4.67 -1.27
C SER A 287 -5.93 4.11 -0.41
N ALA A 288 -5.49 2.87 -0.68
CA ALA A 288 -4.36 2.24 -0.01
C ALA A 288 -3.04 2.98 -0.31
N HIS A 289 -2.79 3.39 -1.56
CA HIS A 289 -1.62 4.20 -1.91
C HIS A 289 -1.58 5.52 -1.10
N ARG A 290 -2.71 6.21 -0.99
CA ARG A 290 -2.82 7.42 -0.16
C ARG A 290 -2.48 7.13 1.31
N LYS A 291 -3.08 6.08 1.87
CA LYS A 291 -2.93 5.71 3.28
C LYS A 291 -1.53 5.18 3.62
N VAL A 292 -1.01 4.24 2.84
CA VAL A 292 0.25 3.52 3.15
C VAL A 292 1.46 4.32 2.72
N ILE A 293 1.44 4.88 1.50
CA ILE A 293 2.63 5.46 0.86
C ILE A 293 2.60 6.99 0.89
N GLN A 294 1.58 7.60 0.26
CA GLN A 294 1.64 9.03 -0.08
C GLN A 294 1.69 9.92 1.16
N LYS A 295 0.83 9.66 2.14
CA LYS A 295 0.70 10.46 3.36
C LYS A 295 2.03 10.66 4.10
N ARG A 296 2.93 9.67 4.05
CA ARG A 296 4.22 9.72 4.76
C ARG A 296 5.42 9.87 3.85
N MET A 297 5.37 9.31 2.65
CA MET A 297 6.57 9.09 1.85
C MET A 297 6.65 9.95 0.58
N LYS A 298 5.57 10.64 0.21
CA LYS A 298 5.52 11.53 -0.96
C LYS A 298 5.25 13.00 -0.58
N GLN A 299 5.77 13.43 0.55
CA GLN A 299 5.72 14.84 0.92
C GLN A 299 6.71 15.67 0.07
N SER A 300 6.47 16.97 -0.04
CA SER A 300 7.29 17.86 -0.85
C SER A 300 8.77 17.79 -0.48
N GLY A 301 9.63 17.63 -1.48
CA GLY A 301 11.10 17.58 -1.30
C GLY A 301 11.66 16.29 -0.71
N GLN A 302 10.84 15.31 -0.35
CA GLN A 302 11.33 14.06 0.24
C GLN A 302 12.09 13.21 -0.77
N ARG A 303 13.26 12.73 -0.34
CA ARG A 303 14.10 11.75 -1.06
C ARG A 303 14.53 10.67 -0.08
N TRP A 304 14.38 9.42 -0.45
CA TRP A 304 14.65 8.26 0.39
C TRP A 304 15.92 7.55 -0.02
N SER A 305 16.68 7.01 0.96
CA SER A 305 17.56 5.89 0.62
C SER A 305 16.71 4.66 0.31
N LYS A 306 17.20 3.74 -0.52
CA LYS A 306 16.47 2.50 -0.84
C LYS A 306 16.13 1.70 0.41
N ALA A 307 17.12 1.52 1.30
CA ALA A 307 16.90 0.83 2.56
C ALA A 307 15.88 1.55 3.46
N GLY A 308 16.06 2.85 3.69
CA GLY A 308 15.16 3.63 4.51
C GLY A 308 13.73 3.71 3.95
N ALA A 309 13.55 3.71 2.62
CA ALA A 309 12.24 3.62 2.00
C ALA A 309 11.57 2.26 2.30
N GLN A 310 12.28 1.15 2.16
CA GLN A 310 11.73 -0.17 2.48
C GLN A 310 11.42 -0.29 3.98
N ASN A 311 12.31 0.19 4.85
CA ASN A 311 12.10 0.18 6.29
C ASN A 311 10.86 0.98 6.68
N MET A 312 10.65 2.15 6.06
CA MET A 312 9.43 2.94 6.26
C MET A 312 8.18 2.24 5.74
N LEU A 313 8.24 1.59 4.58
CA LEU A 313 7.13 0.78 4.05
C LEU A 313 6.75 -0.34 5.02
N ASN A 314 7.73 -1.04 5.60
CA ASN A 314 7.51 -2.10 6.58
C ASN A 314 6.74 -1.57 7.81
N LEU A 315 7.13 -0.41 8.34
CA LEU A 315 6.43 0.23 9.46
C LEU A 315 5.02 0.68 9.09
N ARG A 316 4.86 1.29 7.91
CA ARG A 316 3.56 1.74 7.41
C ARG A 316 2.59 0.58 7.22
N VAL A 317 3.04 -0.51 6.62
CA VAL A 317 2.28 -1.76 6.46
C VAL A 317 1.92 -2.33 7.84
N THR A 318 2.88 -2.47 8.74
CA THR A 318 2.63 -2.96 10.12
C THR A 318 1.56 -2.13 10.82
N LYS A 319 1.63 -0.79 10.74
CA LYS A 319 0.62 0.09 11.32
C LYS A 319 -0.74 -0.04 10.65
N CYS A 320 -0.77 -0.08 9.32
CA CYS A 320 -2.02 -0.13 8.55
C CYS A 320 -2.73 -1.49 8.66
N ASN A 321 -1.96 -2.57 8.90
CA ASN A 321 -2.47 -3.92 9.18
C ASN A 321 -2.96 -4.09 10.62
N GLY A 322 -2.84 -3.08 11.48
CA GLY A 322 -3.25 -3.17 12.88
C GLY A 322 -2.30 -3.97 13.79
N SER A 323 -1.09 -4.30 13.29
CA SER A 323 -0.12 -5.17 13.99
C SER A 323 0.95 -4.38 14.77
N TRP A 324 0.58 -3.23 15.37
CA TRP A 324 1.54 -2.38 16.06
C TRP A 324 2.15 -3.03 17.30
N GLU A 325 1.46 -4.00 17.90
CA GLU A 325 1.97 -4.82 19.03
C GLU A 325 3.31 -5.52 18.70
N ARG A 326 3.62 -5.75 17.42
CA ARG A 326 4.91 -6.28 16.98
C ARG A 326 6.04 -5.30 17.30
N ILE A 327 5.84 -4.01 17.06
CA ILE A 327 6.80 -2.97 17.44
C ILE A 327 6.97 -2.93 18.96
N VAL A 328 5.85 -3.01 19.70
CA VAL A 328 5.89 -3.07 21.19
C VAL A 328 6.65 -4.31 21.65
N ALA A 329 6.46 -5.46 21.03
CA ALA A 329 7.19 -6.68 21.35
C ALA A 329 8.71 -6.52 21.10
N LEU A 330 9.09 -5.93 19.96
CA LEU A 330 10.50 -5.64 19.62
C LEU A 330 11.16 -4.71 20.66
N THR A 331 10.45 -3.79 21.29
CA THR A 331 11.03 -2.96 22.34
C THR A 331 11.39 -3.74 23.60
N LYS A 332 10.79 -4.91 23.83
CA LYS A 332 11.01 -5.79 24.98
C LYS A 332 12.13 -6.80 24.75
N THR A 333 12.48 -7.08 23.50
CA THR A 333 13.54 -8.01 23.10
C THR A 333 14.81 -7.25 22.75
N GLU A 334 15.97 -7.90 22.84
CA GLU A 334 17.23 -7.34 22.41
C GLU A 334 17.64 -8.02 21.09
N PHE A 335 17.31 -7.38 19.99
CA PHE A 335 17.61 -7.87 18.64
C PHE A 335 18.86 -7.22 18.03
N ARG A 336 19.41 -6.18 18.67
CA ARG A 336 20.62 -5.48 18.26
C ARG A 336 21.50 -5.21 19.49
N LYS A 337 22.75 -5.72 19.46
CA LYS A 337 23.74 -5.39 20.48
C LYS A 337 24.22 -3.94 20.32
N ALA A 338 24.54 -3.29 21.42
CA ALA A 338 25.26 -2.02 21.39
C ALA A 338 26.63 -2.23 20.67
N ALA A 339 26.95 -1.37 19.72
CA ALA A 339 28.24 -1.37 19.04
C ALA A 339 29.33 -0.83 19.97
#